data_751db2549e6f900e87c7c4c1d982174c
#
_entry.id   751db2549e6f900e87c7c4c1d982174c
#
_cell.length_a   1.000
_cell.length_b   1.000
_cell.length_c   1.000
_cell.angle_alpha   90.00
_cell.angle_beta   90.00
_cell.angle_gamma   90.00
#
_symmetry.space_group_name_H-M   'P 1'
#
loop_
_entity.id
_entity.type
_entity.pdbx_description
1 polymer ?
#
loop_
_entity_poly.entity_id
_entity_poly.type
_entity_poly.pdbx_seq_one_letter_code
_entity_poly.pdbx_strand_id
1 'polypeptide(L)'
;GGHHARPGESFDVDVARAVRPPTPSRRLPKSLTVDEVLRLLDGAGGESPSDGPLTLRNRALLELLYSTGARISEAVGLDGDDIDAHARSVRLRGKGGKRRLVPVGRPAITALDAYLVRGRPELAGRGRGIPAIFLNARGGRLSRQSAWQVLQDAAERAGITAAVSPHTLRHSFATHLLDGGADVRVVQELLGHASVTTTQIYTLVTVNALREVWAGAHPRA
;
A
#
# COMPACT_ATOMS: atom_id res chain seq x y z
N GLY A 1 25.67 66.22 17.72
CA GLY A 1 25.99 64.84 17.72
C GLY A 1 24.83 64.00 17.19
N GLY A 2 24.79 63.75 15.90
CA GLY A 2 23.77 62.94 15.30
C GLY A 2 24.08 61.46 15.43
N HIS A 3 23.24 60.74 16.10
CA HIS A 3 23.25 59.28 16.06
C HIS A 3 22.44 58.83 14.85
N HIS A 4 23.16 58.45 13.81
CA HIS A 4 22.55 57.71 12.75
C HIS A 4 22.48 56.24 13.16
N ALA A 5 21.31 55.80 13.62
CA ALA A 5 20.96 54.41 13.61
C ALA A 5 20.89 53.98 12.15
N ARG A 6 21.70 53.07 11.74
CA ARG A 6 21.59 52.43 10.45
C ARG A 6 20.42 51.44 10.51
N PRO A 7 19.35 51.66 9.78
CA PRO A 7 18.28 50.67 9.73
C PRO A 7 18.59 49.66 8.63
N GLY A 8 18.55 48.41 8.93
CA GLY A 8 17.98 47.46 8.02
C GLY A 8 18.88 46.55 7.23
N GLU A 9 20.13 46.32 7.54
CA GLU A 9 20.92 45.33 6.79
C GLU A 9 20.74 43.89 7.27
N SER A 10 20.18 43.68 8.45
CA SER A 10 19.96 42.32 8.95
C SER A 10 18.64 41.68 8.54
N PHE A 11 17.65 42.51 8.13
CA PHE A 11 16.33 42.00 7.80
C PHE A 11 16.27 41.28 6.43
N ASP A 12 17.03 41.78 5.45
CA ASP A 12 17.01 41.21 4.12
C ASP A 12 17.66 39.82 4.01
N VAL A 13 18.64 39.56 4.87
CA VAL A 13 19.32 38.26 4.87
C VAL A 13 18.48 37.19 5.53
N ASP A 14 17.73 37.55 6.55
CA ASP A 14 16.85 36.58 7.25
C ASP A 14 15.61 36.27 6.46
N VAL A 15 15.04 37.26 5.75
CA VAL A 15 13.89 37.05 4.85
C VAL A 15 14.31 36.22 3.65
N ALA A 16 15.51 36.41 3.11
CA ALA A 16 16.01 35.59 2.00
C ALA A 16 16.27 34.14 2.42
N ARG A 17 16.64 33.88 3.67
CA ARG A 17 16.78 32.53 4.22
C ARG A 17 15.44 31.86 4.45
N ALA A 18 14.41 32.61 4.88
CA ALA A 18 13.08 32.09 5.12
C ALA A 18 12.36 31.69 3.82
N VAL A 19 12.76 32.26 2.68
CA VAL A 19 12.14 32.03 1.37
C VAL A 19 12.82 30.90 0.59
N ARG A 20 13.93 30.36 1.07
CA ARG A 20 14.58 29.23 0.40
C ARG A 20 13.66 28.01 0.45
N PRO A 21 13.31 27.44 -0.71
CA PRO A 21 12.53 26.21 -0.72
C PRO A 21 13.31 25.12 0.00
N PRO A 22 12.64 24.32 0.83
CA PRO A 22 13.29 23.19 1.50
C PRO A 22 13.88 22.25 0.46
N THR A 23 15.06 21.74 0.73
CA THR A 23 15.73 20.78 -0.12
C THR A 23 14.87 19.52 -0.31
N PRO A 24 14.71 19.01 -1.54
CA PRO A 24 13.90 17.82 -1.81
C PRO A 24 14.24 16.60 -0.95
N SER A 25 15.49 16.48 -0.50
CA SER A 25 16.00 15.37 0.31
C SER A 25 15.42 15.29 1.74
N ARG A 26 14.77 16.34 2.23
CA ARG A 26 14.17 16.39 3.57
C ARG A 26 12.69 16.09 3.58
N ARG A 27 12.14 15.77 2.43
CA ARG A 27 10.70 15.57 2.28
C ARG A 27 10.35 14.11 2.46
N LEU A 28 9.05 13.92 2.76
CA LEU A 28 8.40 12.63 2.71
C LEU A 28 8.81 11.87 1.44
N PRO A 29 8.96 10.53 1.53
CA PRO A 29 9.25 9.71 0.36
C PRO A 29 8.28 10.09 -0.75
N LYS A 30 8.80 10.40 -1.91
CA LYS A 30 7.96 10.66 -3.08
C LYS A 30 7.20 9.40 -3.42
N SER A 31 5.93 9.55 -3.79
CA SER A 31 5.19 8.46 -4.40
C SER A 31 5.92 7.98 -5.66
N LEU A 32 5.85 6.70 -5.91
CA LEU A 32 6.30 6.14 -7.18
C LEU A 32 5.31 6.55 -8.28
N THR A 33 5.79 6.65 -9.51
CA THR A 33 4.89 6.75 -10.67
C THR A 33 4.16 5.43 -10.87
N VAL A 34 3.08 5.46 -11.66
CA VAL A 34 2.37 4.22 -12.03
C VAL A 34 3.33 3.26 -12.72
N ASP A 35 4.16 3.72 -13.64
CA ASP A 35 5.17 2.90 -14.31
C ASP A 35 6.15 2.25 -13.35
N GLU A 36 6.63 3.01 -12.37
CA GLU A 36 7.52 2.49 -11.35
C GLU A 36 6.84 1.42 -10.49
N VAL A 37 5.59 1.63 -10.11
CA VAL A 37 4.82 0.62 -9.38
C VAL A 37 4.64 -0.65 -10.20
N LEU A 38 4.28 -0.52 -11.48
CA LEU A 38 4.12 -1.69 -12.36
C LEU A 38 5.44 -2.46 -12.51
N ARG A 39 6.57 -1.77 -12.63
CA ARG A 39 7.89 -2.42 -12.64
C ARG A 39 8.20 -3.10 -11.32
N LEU A 40 7.82 -2.47 -10.20
CA LEU A 40 7.97 -3.06 -8.87
C LEU A 40 7.18 -4.36 -8.74
N LEU A 41 5.94 -4.37 -9.16
CA LEU A 41 5.09 -5.56 -9.14
C LEU A 41 5.69 -6.68 -10.02
N ASP A 42 6.15 -6.34 -11.20
CA ASP A 42 6.82 -7.31 -12.10
C ASP A 42 8.13 -7.83 -11.49
N GLY A 43 8.84 -7.02 -10.73
CA GLY A 43 10.03 -7.40 -9.99
C GLY A 43 9.80 -8.51 -8.96
N ALA A 44 8.56 -8.68 -8.50
CA ALA A 44 8.21 -9.78 -7.61
C ALA A 44 8.10 -11.14 -8.33
N GLY A 45 7.99 -11.14 -9.66
CA GLY A 45 7.72 -12.38 -10.43
C GLY A 45 6.26 -12.80 -10.30
N GLY A 46 6.00 -14.09 -10.38
CA GLY A 46 4.68 -14.66 -10.12
C GLY A 46 3.78 -14.83 -11.33
N GLU A 47 4.25 -14.50 -12.52
CA GLU A 47 3.49 -14.66 -13.77
C GLU A 47 3.85 -15.92 -14.55
N SER A 48 4.96 -16.57 -14.21
CA SER A 48 5.39 -17.80 -14.87
C SER A 48 4.65 -19.02 -14.30
N PRO A 49 4.22 -19.97 -15.14
CA PRO A 49 3.65 -21.23 -14.66
C PRO A 49 4.61 -22.04 -13.78
N SER A 50 5.91 -21.80 -13.90
CA SER A 50 6.95 -22.50 -13.13
C SER A 50 7.30 -21.82 -11.82
N ASP A 51 6.69 -20.69 -11.51
CA ASP A 51 6.97 -19.96 -10.27
C ASP A 51 6.60 -20.79 -9.03
N GLY A 52 7.51 -20.79 -8.06
CA GLY A 52 7.33 -21.49 -6.80
C GLY A 52 6.43 -20.73 -5.83
N PRO A 53 6.12 -21.37 -4.67
CA PRO A 53 5.13 -20.83 -3.73
C PRO A 53 5.53 -19.49 -3.14
N LEU A 54 6.80 -19.24 -2.86
CA LEU A 54 7.27 -17.97 -2.31
C LEU A 54 7.14 -16.83 -3.32
N THR A 55 7.44 -17.10 -4.59
CA THR A 55 7.30 -16.10 -5.66
C THR A 55 5.85 -15.73 -5.87
N LEU A 56 4.95 -16.72 -5.90
CA LEU A 56 3.51 -16.46 -5.99
C LEU A 56 2.98 -15.67 -4.80
N ARG A 57 3.46 -16.00 -3.60
CA ARG A 57 3.13 -15.24 -2.38
C ARG A 57 3.58 -13.78 -2.49
N ASN A 58 4.80 -13.55 -2.92
CA ASN A 58 5.37 -12.22 -3.02
C ASN A 58 4.59 -11.34 -4.00
N ARG A 59 4.24 -11.88 -5.16
CA ARG A 59 3.41 -11.16 -6.13
C ARG A 59 2.04 -10.82 -5.56
N ALA A 60 1.37 -11.77 -4.93
CA ALA A 60 0.07 -11.58 -4.32
C ALA A 60 0.11 -10.51 -3.23
N LEU A 61 1.14 -10.53 -2.39
CA LEU A 61 1.32 -9.53 -1.32
C LEU A 61 1.46 -8.11 -1.89
N LEU A 62 2.34 -7.92 -2.86
CA LEU A 62 2.59 -6.59 -3.42
C LEU A 62 1.40 -6.07 -4.22
N GLU A 63 0.75 -6.92 -4.98
CA GLU A 63 -0.48 -6.54 -5.69
C GLU A 63 -1.58 -6.13 -4.71
N LEU A 64 -1.75 -6.86 -3.61
CA LEU A 64 -2.73 -6.51 -2.59
C LEU A 64 -2.42 -5.18 -1.92
N LEU A 65 -1.17 -4.96 -1.54
CA LEU A 65 -0.75 -3.71 -0.91
C LEU A 65 -1.04 -2.49 -1.79
N TYR A 66 -0.73 -2.59 -3.07
CA TYR A 66 -0.99 -1.47 -3.99
C TYR A 66 -2.47 -1.34 -4.34
N SER A 67 -3.19 -2.43 -4.48
CA SER A 67 -4.62 -2.40 -4.80
C SER A 67 -5.47 -1.77 -3.69
N THR A 68 -5.08 -1.97 -2.44
CA THR A 68 -5.88 -1.59 -1.27
C THR A 68 -5.33 -0.41 -0.49
N GLY A 69 -4.06 -0.09 -0.67
CA GLY A 69 -3.37 0.88 0.18
C GLY A 69 -3.16 0.41 1.61
N ALA A 70 -3.31 -0.88 1.87
CA ALA A 70 -3.19 -1.46 3.21
C ALA A 70 -1.84 -1.17 3.84
N ARG A 71 -1.82 -1.07 5.16
CA ARG A 71 -0.58 -1.13 5.93
C ARG A 71 -0.04 -2.56 5.89
N ILE A 72 1.26 -2.68 5.96
CA ILE A 72 1.91 -4.02 5.91
C ILE A 72 1.40 -4.94 7.02
N SER A 73 1.17 -4.39 8.22
CA SER A 73 0.61 -5.14 9.35
C SER A 73 -0.81 -5.64 9.08
N GLU A 74 -1.61 -4.86 8.36
CA GLU A 74 -2.96 -5.25 7.96
C GLU A 74 -2.92 -6.39 6.95
N ALA A 75 -2.00 -6.33 5.99
CA ALA A 75 -1.86 -7.37 4.98
C ALA A 75 -1.39 -8.70 5.58
N VAL A 76 -0.35 -8.69 6.40
CA VAL A 76 0.15 -9.93 7.04
C VAL A 76 -0.82 -10.47 8.09
N GLY A 77 -1.69 -9.63 8.62
CA GLY A 77 -2.74 -10.02 9.56
C GLY A 77 -3.95 -10.69 8.93
N LEU A 78 -4.06 -10.72 7.61
CA LEU A 78 -5.21 -11.29 6.91
C LEU A 78 -5.31 -12.81 7.09
N ASP A 79 -6.53 -13.26 7.35
CA ASP A 79 -6.91 -14.65 7.34
C ASP A 79 -7.77 -14.96 6.11
N GLY A 80 -7.95 -16.23 5.80
CA GLY A 80 -8.69 -16.66 4.62
C GLY A 80 -10.10 -16.08 4.52
N ASP A 81 -10.78 -15.95 5.67
CA ASP A 81 -12.15 -15.41 5.72
C ASP A 81 -12.23 -13.90 5.49
N ASP A 82 -11.11 -13.20 5.48
CA ASP A 82 -11.06 -11.76 5.28
C ASP A 82 -11.12 -11.37 3.79
N ILE A 83 -10.93 -12.32 2.87
CA ILE A 83 -11.01 -12.08 1.43
C ILE A 83 -12.26 -12.71 0.84
N ASP A 84 -13.01 -11.91 0.11
CA ASP A 84 -14.10 -12.37 -0.75
C ASP A 84 -13.69 -12.14 -2.20
N ALA A 85 -13.20 -13.19 -2.85
CA ALA A 85 -12.73 -13.10 -4.23
C ALA A 85 -13.87 -12.84 -5.21
N HIS A 86 -15.07 -13.36 -4.94
CA HIS A 86 -16.25 -13.15 -5.78
C HIS A 86 -16.69 -11.68 -5.72
N ALA A 87 -16.80 -11.12 -4.52
CA ALA A 87 -17.13 -9.71 -4.32
C ALA A 87 -15.96 -8.77 -4.62
N ARG A 88 -14.76 -9.30 -4.79
CA ARG A 88 -13.53 -8.56 -4.94
C ARG A 88 -13.36 -7.49 -3.84
N SER A 89 -13.42 -7.96 -2.62
CA SER A 89 -13.24 -7.14 -1.43
C SER A 89 -12.38 -7.84 -0.40
N VAL A 90 -11.75 -7.06 0.45
CA VAL A 90 -10.95 -7.54 1.57
C VAL A 90 -11.32 -6.75 2.82
N ARG A 91 -11.40 -7.46 3.94
CA ARG A 91 -11.62 -6.86 5.25
C ARG A 91 -10.28 -6.64 5.92
N LEU A 92 -9.88 -5.39 6.04
CA LEU A 92 -8.65 -5.01 6.73
C LEU A 92 -8.95 -4.69 8.20
N ARG A 93 -8.10 -5.20 9.08
CA ARG A 93 -8.19 -4.95 10.53
C ARG A 93 -7.16 -3.92 10.91
N GLY A 94 -7.61 -2.70 11.15
CA GLY A 94 -6.76 -1.60 11.55
C GLY A 94 -6.51 -1.52 13.04
N LYS A 95 -5.93 -0.43 13.46
CA LYS A 95 -5.63 -0.12 14.86
C LYS A 95 -6.88 -0.12 15.71
N GLY A 96 -6.81 -0.77 16.87
CA GLY A 96 -7.94 -0.84 17.82
C GLY A 96 -9.05 -1.80 17.40
N GLY A 97 -8.78 -2.74 16.51
CA GLY A 97 -9.74 -3.72 16.03
C GLY A 97 -10.76 -3.14 15.03
N LYS A 98 -10.57 -1.92 14.56
CA LYS A 98 -11.44 -1.33 13.54
C LYS A 98 -11.26 -2.07 12.22
N ARG A 99 -12.38 -2.48 11.63
CA ARG A 99 -12.41 -3.20 10.36
C ARG A 99 -12.95 -2.28 9.28
N ARG A 100 -12.39 -2.39 8.09
CA ARG A 100 -12.91 -1.73 6.91
C ARG A 100 -12.89 -2.67 5.72
N LEU A 101 -13.92 -2.61 4.90
CA LEU A 101 -13.96 -3.31 3.63
C LEU A 101 -13.41 -2.39 2.54
N VAL A 102 -12.46 -2.91 1.78
CA VAL A 102 -11.90 -2.18 0.65
C VAL A 102 -11.99 -3.03 -0.61
N PRO A 103 -12.17 -2.41 -1.78
CA PRO A 103 -12.18 -3.12 -3.04
C PRO A 103 -10.78 -3.63 -3.39
N VAL A 104 -10.73 -4.75 -4.11
CA VAL A 104 -9.49 -5.35 -4.60
C VAL A 104 -9.56 -5.43 -6.11
N GLY A 105 -8.52 -4.96 -6.79
CA GLY A 105 -8.44 -4.98 -8.24
C GLY A 105 -8.26 -6.37 -8.81
N ARG A 106 -8.64 -6.53 -10.07
CA ARG A 106 -8.53 -7.82 -10.76
C ARG A 106 -7.11 -8.40 -10.79
N PRO A 107 -6.06 -7.59 -11.05
CA PRO A 107 -4.70 -8.12 -10.99
C PRO A 107 -4.32 -8.69 -9.63
N ALA A 108 -4.76 -8.05 -8.54
CA ALA A 108 -4.53 -8.55 -7.19
C ALA A 108 -5.30 -9.84 -6.92
N ILE A 109 -6.55 -9.92 -7.34
CA ILE A 109 -7.35 -11.16 -7.24
C ILE A 109 -6.68 -12.29 -8.02
N THR A 110 -6.25 -12.03 -9.24
CA THR A 110 -5.55 -13.03 -10.07
C THR A 110 -4.28 -13.54 -9.37
N ALA A 111 -3.48 -12.63 -8.83
CA ALA A 111 -2.25 -13.00 -8.11
C ALA A 111 -2.56 -13.78 -6.82
N LEU A 112 -3.59 -13.37 -6.08
CA LEU A 112 -4.06 -14.09 -4.88
C LEU A 112 -4.56 -15.49 -5.21
N ASP A 113 -5.36 -15.63 -6.26
CA ASP A 113 -5.86 -16.95 -6.68
C ASP A 113 -4.70 -17.88 -7.05
N ALA A 114 -3.74 -17.40 -7.82
CA ALA A 114 -2.57 -18.19 -8.18
C ALA A 114 -1.79 -18.63 -6.93
N TYR A 115 -1.58 -17.76 -5.98
CA TYR A 115 -0.93 -18.10 -4.73
C TYR A 115 -1.75 -19.07 -3.88
N LEU A 116 -3.04 -18.80 -3.69
CA LEU A 116 -3.91 -19.62 -2.85
C LEU A 116 -4.08 -21.05 -3.40
N VAL A 117 -4.09 -21.20 -4.71
CA VAL A 117 -4.29 -22.50 -5.37
C VAL A 117 -2.96 -23.26 -5.54
N ARG A 118 -1.92 -22.59 -6.05
CA ARG A 118 -0.67 -23.25 -6.43
C ARG A 118 0.46 -23.11 -5.43
N GLY A 119 0.44 -22.08 -4.58
CA GLY A 119 1.57 -21.79 -3.69
C GLY A 119 1.29 -22.07 -2.22
N ARG A 120 0.21 -21.51 -1.71
CA ARG A 120 -0.12 -21.60 -0.28
C ARG A 120 -0.25 -23.03 0.25
N PRO A 121 -0.89 -23.99 -0.46
CA PRO A 121 -1.00 -25.35 0.07
C PRO A 121 0.34 -26.01 0.35
N GLU A 122 1.35 -25.76 -0.46
CA GLU A 122 2.71 -26.28 -0.23
C GLU A 122 3.32 -25.68 1.05
N LEU A 123 3.18 -24.37 1.25
CA LEU A 123 3.66 -23.70 2.45
C LEU A 123 2.88 -24.15 3.69
N ALA A 124 1.56 -24.26 3.60
CA ALA A 124 0.71 -24.71 4.69
C ALA A 124 1.06 -26.12 5.15
N GLY A 125 1.44 -27.00 4.22
CA GLY A 125 1.86 -28.35 4.53
C GLY A 125 3.14 -28.45 5.37
N ARG A 126 3.92 -27.39 5.43
CA ARG A 126 5.14 -27.31 6.24
C ARG A 126 4.89 -26.85 7.68
N GLY A 127 3.70 -26.36 7.96
CA GLY A 127 3.33 -25.77 9.25
C GLY A 127 2.16 -26.48 9.92
N ARG A 128 1.49 -25.76 10.82
CA ARG A 128 0.38 -26.27 11.64
C ARG A 128 -1.02 -26.09 11.00
N GLY A 129 -1.09 -25.58 9.79
CA GLY A 129 -2.38 -25.33 9.14
C GLY A 129 -3.14 -24.11 9.72
N ILE A 130 -2.46 -22.99 9.85
CA ILE A 130 -3.05 -21.76 10.39
C ILE A 130 -3.89 -21.03 9.32
N PRO A 131 -4.85 -20.19 9.72
CA PRO A 131 -5.72 -19.50 8.76
C PRO A 131 -5.08 -18.34 8.01
N ALA A 132 -3.87 -17.91 8.38
CA ALA A 132 -3.20 -16.80 7.74
C ALA A 132 -3.12 -16.98 6.21
N ILE A 133 -3.37 -15.92 5.46
CA ILE A 133 -3.22 -15.93 4.01
C ILE A 133 -1.76 -16.00 3.64
N PHE A 134 -0.96 -15.04 4.09
CA PHE A 134 0.45 -14.96 3.73
C PHE A 134 1.29 -15.76 4.71
N LEU A 135 1.91 -16.82 4.18
CA LEU A 135 2.72 -17.75 4.96
C LEU A 135 4.20 -17.56 4.67
N ASN A 136 5.02 -17.79 5.69
CA ASN A 136 6.47 -17.88 5.52
C ASN A 136 6.87 -19.26 4.98
N ALA A 137 8.16 -19.45 4.74
CA ALA A 137 8.69 -20.72 4.19
C ALA A 137 8.44 -21.95 5.08
N ARG A 138 8.12 -21.73 6.36
CA ARG A 138 7.85 -22.80 7.35
C ARG A 138 6.36 -23.04 7.59
N GLY A 139 5.50 -22.32 6.87
CA GLY A 139 4.05 -22.43 7.02
C GLY A 139 3.46 -21.61 8.17
N GLY A 140 4.26 -20.79 8.83
CA GLY A 140 3.77 -19.82 9.80
C GLY A 140 3.32 -18.52 9.13
N ARG A 141 2.72 -17.62 9.91
CA ARG A 141 2.33 -16.30 9.40
C ARG A 141 3.55 -15.48 9.00
N LEU A 142 3.49 -14.87 7.83
CA LEU A 142 4.53 -13.96 7.35
C LEU A 142 4.64 -12.78 8.33
N SER A 143 5.88 -12.46 8.74
CA SER A 143 6.13 -11.31 9.59
C SER A 143 6.15 -10.01 8.79
N ARG A 144 5.91 -8.90 9.47
CA ARG A 144 6.05 -7.56 8.87
C ARG A 144 7.44 -7.33 8.30
N GLN A 145 8.45 -7.79 9.00
CA GLN A 145 9.84 -7.65 8.60
C GLN A 145 10.14 -8.42 7.32
N SER A 146 9.66 -9.65 7.21
CA SER A 146 9.80 -10.46 6.00
C SER A 146 9.01 -9.87 4.83
N ALA A 147 7.82 -9.34 5.08
CA ALA A 147 7.04 -8.65 4.06
C ALA A 147 7.74 -7.39 3.55
N TRP A 148 8.38 -6.64 4.44
CA TRP A 148 9.20 -5.51 4.04
C TRP A 148 10.34 -5.93 3.14
N GLN A 149 11.02 -7.03 3.48
CA GLN A 149 12.11 -7.57 2.67
C GLN A 149 11.64 -7.98 1.27
N VAL A 150 10.44 -8.54 1.16
CA VAL A 150 9.82 -8.84 -0.14
C VAL A 150 9.73 -7.57 -1.01
N LEU A 151 9.30 -6.47 -0.41
CA LEU A 151 9.19 -5.18 -1.09
C LEU A 151 10.58 -4.66 -1.53
N GLN A 152 11.58 -4.74 -0.64
CA GLN A 152 12.93 -4.30 -0.95
C GLN A 152 13.54 -5.10 -2.10
N ASP A 153 13.39 -6.42 -2.07
CA ASP A 153 13.92 -7.29 -3.11
C ASP A 153 13.26 -7.04 -4.47
N ALA A 154 11.97 -6.82 -4.48
CA ALA A 154 11.24 -6.48 -5.71
C ALA A 154 11.68 -5.13 -6.29
N ALA A 155 11.88 -4.13 -5.43
CA ALA A 155 12.37 -2.80 -5.83
C ALA A 155 13.79 -2.90 -6.45
N GLU A 156 14.65 -3.68 -5.84
CA GLU A 156 16.01 -3.92 -6.35
C GLU A 156 15.98 -4.60 -7.72
N ARG A 157 15.19 -5.64 -7.89
CA ARG A 157 15.03 -6.33 -9.18
C ARG A 157 14.44 -5.42 -10.25
N ALA A 158 13.56 -4.52 -9.86
CA ALA A 158 12.96 -3.55 -10.77
C ALA A 158 13.90 -2.40 -11.14
N GLY A 159 15.07 -2.31 -10.52
CA GLY A 159 16.02 -1.22 -10.74
C GLY A 159 15.52 0.12 -10.21
N ILE A 160 14.67 0.13 -9.21
CA ILE A 160 14.17 1.35 -8.59
C ILE A 160 15.22 1.86 -7.60
N THR A 161 15.79 3.02 -7.90
CA THR A 161 16.86 3.61 -7.08
C THR A 161 16.33 4.40 -5.90
N ALA A 162 15.08 4.85 -5.95
CA ALA A 162 14.43 5.53 -4.83
C ALA A 162 14.24 4.55 -3.67
N ALA A 163 14.30 5.06 -2.45
CA ALA A 163 13.97 4.26 -1.28
C ALA A 163 12.48 3.87 -1.30
N VAL A 164 12.19 2.60 -1.29
CA VAL A 164 10.83 2.07 -1.29
C VAL A 164 10.54 1.43 0.05
N SER A 165 9.47 1.86 0.68
CA SER A 165 8.97 1.32 1.94
C SER A 165 7.48 0.99 1.82
N PRO A 166 6.88 0.29 2.79
CA PRO A 166 5.42 0.10 2.79
C PRO A 166 4.64 1.41 2.73
N HIS A 167 5.14 2.46 3.37
CA HIS A 167 4.55 3.80 3.30
C HIS A 167 4.60 4.39 1.89
N THR A 168 5.67 4.12 1.14
CA THR A 168 5.82 4.56 -0.25
C THR A 168 4.71 3.97 -1.12
N LEU A 169 4.41 2.67 -1.00
CA LEU A 169 3.33 2.04 -1.75
C LEU A 169 1.96 2.58 -1.35
N ARG A 170 1.72 2.73 -0.07
CA ARG A 170 0.47 3.28 0.44
C ARG A 170 0.27 4.72 -0.01
N HIS A 171 1.32 5.52 0.02
CA HIS A 171 1.29 6.90 -0.46
C HIS A 171 1.08 6.97 -1.98
N SER A 172 1.70 6.06 -2.73
CA SER A 172 1.48 5.93 -4.18
C SER A 172 0.04 5.56 -4.51
N PHE A 173 -0.54 4.64 -3.76
CA PHE A 173 -1.96 4.30 -3.86
C PHE A 173 -2.84 5.55 -3.71
N ALA A 174 -2.63 6.33 -2.65
CA ALA A 174 -3.40 7.54 -2.40
C ALA A 174 -3.22 8.57 -3.52
N THR A 175 -1.99 8.83 -3.93
CA THR A 175 -1.66 9.79 -4.96
C THR A 175 -2.26 9.40 -6.31
N HIS A 176 -2.15 8.13 -6.69
CA HIS A 176 -2.70 7.65 -7.96
C HIS A 176 -4.22 7.69 -8.00
N LEU A 177 -4.89 7.42 -6.89
CA LEU A 177 -6.34 7.60 -6.80
C LEU A 177 -6.76 9.06 -6.96
N LEU A 178 -6.07 9.98 -6.29
CA LEU A 178 -6.33 11.41 -6.41
C LEU A 178 -6.06 11.89 -7.84
N ASP A 179 -4.97 11.47 -8.44
CA ASP A 179 -4.64 11.79 -9.84
C ASP A 179 -5.67 11.23 -10.81
N GLY A 180 -6.27 10.09 -10.49
CA GLY A 180 -7.36 9.46 -11.25
C GLY A 180 -8.73 10.09 -11.03
N GLY A 181 -8.83 11.13 -10.19
CA GLY A 181 -10.06 11.88 -9.97
C GLY A 181 -10.84 11.51 -8.71
N ALA A 182 -10.30 10.65 -7.86
CA ALA A 182 -10.96 10.31 -6.61
C ALA A 182 -10.98 11.49 -5.64
N ASP A 183 -12.06 11.65 -4.90
CA ASP A 183 -12.18 12.63 -3.83
C ASP A 183 -11.26 12.28 -2.66
N VAL A 184 -10.64 13.29 -2.07
CA VAL A 184 -9.76 13.13 -0.89
C VAL A 184 -10.45 12.38 0.24
N ARG A 185 -11.73 12.66 0.47
CA ARG A 185 -12.52 12.01 1.51
C ARG A 185 -12.65 10.51 1.27
N VAL A 186 -12.88 10.11 0.02
CA VAL A 186 -12.97 8.69 -0.36
C VAL A 186 -11.62 8.01 -0.12
N VAL A 187 -10.54 8.65 -0.52
CA VAL A 187 -9.18 8.10 -0.30
C VAL A 187 -8.91 7.93 1.19
N GLN A 188 -9.27 8.91 2.01
CA GLN A 188 -9.12 8.82 3.46
C GLN A 188 -9.93 7.66 4.06
N GLU A 189 -11.15 7.43 3.58
CA GLU A 189 -11.96 6.31 4.03
C GLU A 189 -11.35 4.96 3.64
N LEU A 190 -10.87 4.82 2.41
CA LEU A 190 -10.18 3.62 1.95
C LEU A 190 -8.95 3.33 2.80
N LEU A 191 -8.22 4.35 3.19
CA LEU A 191 -7.02 4.23 4.02
C LEU A 191 -7.31 4.01 5.51
N GLY A 192 -8.55 4.17 5.94
CA GLY A 192 -8.92 4.03 7.34
C GLY A 192 -8.53 5.23 8.21
N HIS A 193 -8.27 6.40 7.62
CA HIS A 193 -8.08 7.66 8.33
C HIS A 193 -9.41 8.28 8.76
N ALA A 194 -10.42 7.45 8.90
CA ALA A 194 -11.72 7.90 9.27
C ALA A 194 -11.65 8.66 10.60
N SER A 195 -12.07 9.91 10.52
CA SER A 195 -12.23 10.75 11.68
C SER A 195 -13.17 10.10 12.69
N VAL A 196 -13.06 10.55 13.89
CA VAL A 196 -13.67 10.15 15.16
C VAL A 196 -15.17 9.82 15.14
N THR A 197 -15.88 10.12 14.06
CA THR A 197 -17.34 9.90 13.95
C THR A 197 -17.72 8.53 13.41
N THR A 198 -16.78 7.66 13.24
CA THR A 198 -17.02 6.44 12.48
C THR A 198 -17.16 5.20 13.34
N THR A 199 -18.22 5.15 14.04
CA THR A 199 -19.01 3.93 14.18
C THR A 199 -19.88 3.70 12.93
N GLN A 200 -19.48 4.19 11.77
CA GLN A 200 -20.23 3.92 10.56
C GLN A 200 -20.05 2.45 10.21
N ILE A 201 -21.09 1.70 10.46
CA ILE A 201 -21.30 0.39 9.88
C ILE A 201 -21.20 0.58 8.37
N TYR A 202 -20.19 -0.01 7.73
CA TYR A 202 -20.12 -0.05 6.28
C TYR A 202 -21.35 -0.80 5.77
N THR A 203 -22.33 -0.05 5.29
CA THR A 203 -23.48 -0.64 4.60
C THR A 203 -23.01 -1.11 3.23
N LEU A 204 -23.69 -2.10 2.67
CA LEU A 204 -23.42 -2.58 1.31
C LEU A 204 -23.44 -1.42 0.29
N VAL A 205 -24.33 -0.44 0.48
CA VAL A 205 -24.44 0.74 -0.38
C VAL A 205 -23.16 1.58 -0.31
N THR A 206 -22.62 1.79 0.88
CA THR A 206 -21.37 2.55 1.05
C THR A 206 -20.18 1.83 0.39
N VAL A 207 -20.09 0.52 0.56
CA VAL A 207 -19.03 -0.29 -0.07
C VAL A 207 -19.12 -0.22 -1.59
N ASN A 208 -20.32 -0.30 -2.16
CA ASN A 208 -20.51 -0.20 -3.60
C ASN A 208 -20.17 1.20 -4.13
N ALA A 209 -20.54 2.25 -3.41
CA ALA A 209 -20.19 3.62 -3.79
C ALA A 209 -18.68 3.85 -3.78
N LEU A 210 -17.97 3.36 -2.76
CA LEU A 210 -16.52 3.41 -2.69
C LEU A 210 -15.86 2.64 -3.83
N ARG A 211 -16.41 1.47 -4.18
CA ARG A 211 -15.92 0.64 -5.28
C ARG A 211 -16.04 1.35 -6.62
N GLU A 212 -17.14 2.03 -6.89
CA GLU A 212 -17.33 2.76 -8.14
C GLU A 212 -16.31 3.87 -8.30
N VAL A 213 -16.07 4.65 -7.26
CA VAL A 213 -15.06 5.72 -7.27
C VAL A 213 -13.67 5.13 -7.42
N TRP A 214 -13.37 4.07 -6.69
CA TRP A 214 -12.09 3.38 -6.77
C TRP A 214 -11.84 2.81 -8.17
N ALA A 215 -12.81 2.14 -8.75
CA ALA A 215 -12.70 1.53 -10.09
C ALA A 215 -12.47 2.57 -11.19
N GLY A 216 -13.08 3.75 -11.07
CA GLY A 216 -12.88 4.84 -12.02
C GLY A 216 -11.54 5.56 -11.89
N ALA A 217 -10.85 5.43 -10.76
CA ALA A 217 -9.65 6.20 -10.45
C ALA A 217 -8.37 5.35 -10.33
N HIS A 218 -8.51 4.09 -9.92
CA HIS A 218 -7.33 3.25 -9.64
C HIS A 218 -6.73 2.68 -10.92
N PRO A 219 -5.38 2.77 -11.10
CA PRO A 219 -4.72 2.28 -12.32
C PRO A 219 -4.84 0.77 -12.54
N ARG A 220 -5.08 0.00 -11.48
CA ARG A 220 -5.21 -1.46 -11.53
C ARG A 220 -6.59 -1.95 -11.08
N ALA A 221 -7.58 -1.20 -11.44
CA ALA A 221 -8.96 -1.58 -11.11
C ALA A 221 -9.42 -2.90 -11.76
#